data_72190c89d958d7f59db9812b47f8464e
#
_entry.id   72190c89d958d7f59db9812b47f8464e
#
_cell.length_a   1.000
_cell.length_b   1.000
_cell.length_c   1.000
_cell.angle_alpha   90.00
_cell.angle_beta   90.00
_cell.angle_gamma   90.00
#
_symmetry.space_group_name_H-M   'P 1'
#
loop_
_entity.id
_entity.type
_entity.pdbx_description
1 polymer ?
#
loop_
_entity_poly.entity_id
_entity_poly.type
_entity_poly.pdbx_seq_one_letter_code
_entity_poly.pdbx_strand_id
1 'polypeptide(L)'
;MVDFSKSNWQQEFDEKQLNQILWGFEDNLTPEQIFLYADPKFNGNQMFQIRLGLENDLTKDQVMMYADPKFNDNQMTQIRLGLENGLTMEQVAVYIDPKFERNQMYQIRAGLEEGLTMEQVVVYADPKFNNVQMLEARTGLENGLTIEQVAVYTDPKFERNQMAQIRLGLEEGLTMEQAVVYADPKFNWDQMLEIRTGFKNDLTMEQVAVYADPKFNDYQMAQIRLGLKNGLTMEQVAVYADSKFNWNQMLEIRTGFWNGLTMEQVAVYADPKFNCDQMYEIRSGFKNNLTMEQVVVYTDSKFNCNQMSEIRHGFENGLTIEQVAVYTDPKFERNQMAQIRLGLEDGLTMEQAVVYADPKFNSVQMLESRTGLENGLTMEQVAVYTDPKFNDNQMTQIRLGLENSLTMEQVAVYADSKFNWDQMLEIRLGFWTGLTMEQVAVYADPKFDNTMMQEIRLGLEGKLSSVQKTQSSEEKPLSINDRLNALEAGRKLASVTAKDDIIK
;
A
#
# COMPACT_ATOMS: atom_id res chain seq x y z
N MET A 1 -28.12 3.02 65.11
CA MET A 1 -27.56 4.19 65.84
C MET A 1 -26.90 3.68 67.13
N VAL A 2 -25.66 4.04 67.32
CA VAL A 2 -24.87 3.63 68.47
C VAL A 2 -25.30 4.41 69.66
N ASP A 3 -25.45 3.72 70.83
CA ASP A 3 -25.72 4.34 72.09
C ASP A 3 -24.40 4.56 72.87
N PHE A 4 -23.80 5.75 72.73
CA PHE A 4 -22.55 6.13 73.36
C PHE A 4 -22.61 6.11 74.88
N SER A 5 -23.80 5.94 75.49
CA SER A 5 -23.93 5.78 76.90
C SER A 5 -23.58 4.37 77.45
N LYS A 6 -23.49 3.38 76.57
CA LYS A 6 -23.10 2.00 76.86
C LYS A 6 -21.57 1.90 77.04
N SER A 7 -21.11 1.20 78.05
CA SER A 7 -19.69 1.06 78.36
C SER A 7 -18.86 0.25 77.34
N ASN A 8 -19.51 -0.39 76.33
CA ASN A 8 -18.87 -1.28 75.35
C ASN A 8 -19.23 -0.98 73.93
N TRP A 9 -19.72 0.23 73.62
CA TRP A 9 -20.13 0.62 72.25
C TRP A 9 -19.00 0.48 71.19
N GLN A 10 -17.70 0.69 71.65
CA GLN A 10 -16.55 0.54 70.78
C GLN A 10 -16.41 -0.88 70.15
N GLN A 11 -16.97 -1.90 70.83
CA GLN A 11 -16.89 -3.29 70.38
C GLN A 11 -17.75 -3.57 69.14
N GLU A 12 -18.64 -2.66 68.76
CA GLU A 12 -19.50 -2.75 67.62
C GLU A 12 -18.77 -2.30 66.32
N PHE A 13 -17.56 -1.71 66.41
CA PHE A 13 -16.80 -1.10 65.34
C PHE A 13 -15.41 -1.71 65.17
N ASP A 14 -14.91 -1.75 63.95
CA ASP A 14 -13.50 -2.02 63.67
C ASP A 14 -12.62 -0.79 63.96
N GLU A 15 -11.29 -1.00 63.95
CA GLU A 15 -10.30 0.05 64.25
C GLU A 15 -10.43 1.27 63.30
N LYS A 16 -10.71 1.05 62.02
CA LYS A 16 -10.86 2.14 61.03
C LYS A 16 -12.13 2.96 61.31
N GLN A 17 -13.20 2.30 61.65
CA GLN A 17 -14.47 2.94 62.02
C GLN A 17 -14.29 3.75 63.32
N LEU A 18 -13.64 3.18 64.34
CA LEU A 18 -13.34 3.87 65.59
C LEU A 18 -12.50 5.11 65.37
N ASN A 19 -11.49 5.04 64.53
CA ASN A 19 -10.67 6.20 64.17
C ASN A 19 -11.51 7.32 63.52
N GLN A 20 -12.48 6.99 62.65
CA GLN A 20 -13.35 8.03 62.09
C GLN A 20 -14.23 8.71 63.12
N ILE A 21 -14.71 7.97 64.10
CA ILE A 21 -15.48 8.53 65.22
C ILE A 21 -14.61 9.43 66.11
N LEU A 22 -13.39 8.97 66.48
CA LEU A 22 -12.44 9.71 67.20
C LEU A 22 -12.05 11.04 66.56
N TRP A 23 -11.64 10.98 65.28
CA TRP A 23 -11.31 12.17 64.47
C TRP A 23 -12.46 13.16 64.40
N GLY A 24 -13.72 12.71 64.29
CA GLY A 24 -14.87 13.60 64.30
C GLY A 24 -14.97 14.39 65.58
N PHE A 25 -14.67 13.78 66.73
CA PHE A 25 -14.60 14.50 68.01
C PHE A 25 -13.39 15.47 68.06
N GLU A 26 -12.24 15.07 67.54
CA GLU A 26 -11.05 15.92 67.48
C GLU A 26 -11.25 17.13 66.57
N ASP A 27 -11.99 16.97 65.44
CA ASP A 27 -12.35 18.03 64.49
C ASP A 27 -13.58 18.86 64.96
N ASN A 28 -14.03 18.72 66.21
CA ASN A 28 -15.09 19.47 66.86
C ASN A 28 -16.50 19.25 66.22
N LEU A 29 -16.75 18.12 65.57
CA LEU A 29 -18.10 17.77 65.19
C LEU A 29 -18.99 17.55 66.41
N THR A 30 -20.25 17.99 66.31
CA THR A 30 -21.20 17.78 67.40
C THR A 30 -21.58 16.30 67.51
N PRO A 31 -22.00 15.84 68.73
CA PRO A 31 -22.48 14.46 68.82
C PRO A 31 -23.58 14.10 67.85
N GLU A 32 -24.49 15.03 67.53
CA GLU A 32 -25.56 14.85 66.55
C GLU A 32 -25.02 14.63 65.09
N GLN A 33 -23.92 15.31 64.81
CA GLN A 33 -23.23 15.10 63.50
C GLN A 33 -22.52 13.74 63.45
N ILE A 34 -21.83 13.34 64.50
CA ILE A 34 -21.16 12.05 64.64
C ILE A 34 -22.15 10.89 64.54
N PHE A 35 -23.36 11.03 65.10
CA PHE A 35 -24.42 10.03 64.99
C PHE A 35 -24.87 9.74 63.54
N LEU A 36 -24.63 10.64 62.60
CA LEU A 36 -24.99 10.40 61.21
C LEU A 36 -24.18 9.29 60.56
N TYR A 37 -22.92 9.09 61.01
CA TYR A 37 -22.02 8.10 60.42
C TYR A 37 -21.56 7.03 61.42
N ALA A 38 -21.73 7.23 62.71
CA ALA A 38 -21.40 6.22 63.71
C ALA A 38 -22.44 5.08 63.73
N ASP A 39 -22.46 4.32 62.64
CA ASP A 39 -23.30 3.14 62.41
C ASP A 39 -22.39 2.01 61.84
N PRO A 40 -22.34 0.82 62.47
CA PRO A 40 -21.53 -0.30 62.04
C PRO A 40 -21.83 -0.77 60.61
N LYS A 41 -22.95 -0.33 59.98
CA LYS A 41 -23.27 -0.60 58.59
C LYS A 41 -22.36 0.11 57.62
N PHE A 42 -21.73 1.22 57.99
CA PHE A 42 -20.74 1.92 57.17
C PHE A 42 -19.35 1.36 57.44
N ASN A 43 -18.60 1.06 56.40
CA ASN A 43 -17.17 0.79 56.57
C ASN A 43 -16.41 2.10 56.88
N GLY A 44 -15.14 1.96 57.33
CA GLY A 44 -14.34 3.12 57.69
C GLY A 44 -14.15 4.17 56.60
N ASN A 45 -14.11 3.76 55.28
CA ASN A 45 -14.00 4.70 54.17
C ASN A 45 -15.31 5.44 53.90
N GLN A 46 -16.46 4.78 54.06
CA GLN A 46 -17.79 5.42 53.99
C GLN A 46 -17.94 6.44 55.12
N MET A 47 -17.60 6.05 56.36
CA MET A 47 -17.60 6.96 57.50
C MET A 47 -16.70 8.17 57.25
N PHE A 48 -15.52 7.98 56.67
CA PHE A 48 -14.62 9.06 56.27
C PHE A 48 -15.30 10.06 55.33
N GLN A 49 -16.02 9.59 54.27
CA GLN A 49 -16.70 10.48 53.34
C GLN A 49 -17.83 11.29 54.01
N ILE A 50 -18.54 10.68 54.94
CA ILE A 50 -19.62 11.36 55.66
C ILE A 50 -19.03 12.39 56.63
N ARG A 51 -17.99 12.01 57.41
CA ARG A 51 -17.27 12.91 58.31
C ARG A 51 -16.71 14.12 57.58
N LEU A 52 -15.99 13.89 56.46
CA LEU A 52 -15.37 14.94 55.68
C LEU A 52 -16.40 15.96 55.14
N GLY A 53 -17.59 15.50 54.73
CA GLY A 53 -18.66 16.42 54.29
C GLY A 53 -19.18 17.29 55.44
N LEU A 54 -19.28 16.74 56.65
CA LEU A 54 -19.66 17.50 57.83
C LEU A 54 -18.58 18.51 58.27
N GLU A 55 -17.30 18.18 58.10
CA GLU A 55 -16.17 19.09 58.33
C GLU A 55 -16.11 20.23 57.32
N ASN A 56 -16.58 19.98 56.09
CA ASN A 56 -16.68 20.97 55.04
C ASN A 56 -18.05 21.69 55.02
N ASP A 57 -18.70 21.78 56.15
CA ASP A 57 -19.92 22.54 56.41
C ASP A 57 -21.17 22.09 55.63
N LEU A 58 -21.19 20.85 55.11
CA LEU A 58 -22.42 20.32 54.53
C LEU A 58 -23.50 20.18 55.62
N THR A 59 -24.72 20.61 55.29
CA THR A 59 -25.85 20.47 56.17
C THR A 59 -26.22 18.98 56.39
N LYS A 60 -26.94 18.71 57.49
CA LYS A 60 -27.43 17.36 57.76
C LYS A 60 -28.23 16.79 56.59
N ASP A 61 -29.10 17.58 55.97
CA ASP A 61 -29.94 17.15 54.85
C ASP A 61 -29.13 16.79 53.61
N GLN A 62 -28.08 17.56 53.31
CA GLN A 62 -27.10 17.26 52.25
C GLN A 62 -26.33 15.98 52.51
N VAL A 63 -25.83 15.79 53.71
CA VAL A 63 -25.09 14.57 54.11
C VAL A 63 -25.99 13.32 53.98
N MET A 64 -27.27 13.43 54.43
CA MET A 64 -28.20 12.32 54.36
C MET A 64 -28.52 11.86 52.95
N MET A 65 -28.24 12.64 51.91
CA MET A 65 -28.39 12.20 50.52
C MET A 65 -27.46 11.03 50.16
N TYR A 66 -26.28 10.97 50.75
CA TYR A 66 -25.26 9.95 50.45
C TYR A 66 -24.88 9.07 51.62
N ALA A 67 -25.28 9.40 52.83
CA ALA A 67 -25.05 8.59 54.03
C ALA A 67 -25.95 7.34 54.03
N ASP A 68 -25.75 6.48 53.04
CA ASP A 68 -26.47 5.22 52.84
C ASP A 68 -25.45 4.13 52.49
N PRO A 69 -25.40 3.00 53.20
CA PRO A 69 -24.44 1.90 52.95
C PRO A 69 -24.52 1.29 51.55
N LYS A 70 -25.58 1.55 50.78
CA LYS A 70 -25.69 1.11 49.37
C LYS A 70 -24.68 1.78 48.43
N PHE A 71 -24.16 2.95 48.81
CA PHE A 71 -23.12 3.64 48.05
C PHE A 71 -21.75 3.22 48.56
N ASN A 72 -20.81 2.92 47.69
CA ASN A 72 -19.43 2.77 48.07
C ASN A 72 -18.79 4.16 48.32
N ASP A 73 -17.62 4.17 48.93
CA ASP A 73 -16.87 5.39 49.30
C ASP A 73 -16.56 6.28 48.08
N ASN A 74 -16.30 5.69 46.89
CA ASN A 74 -16.06 6.42 45.66
C ASN A 74 -17.32 7.12 45.14
N GLN A 75 -18.48 6.47 45.23
CA GLN A 75 -19.78 7.07 44.89
C GLN A 75 -20.11 8.19 45.86
N MET A 76 -19.97 7.94 47.18
CA MET A 76 -20.14 8.97 48.22
C MET A 76 -19.23 10.18 47.93
N THR A 77 -17.98 9.95 47.51
CA THR A 77 -17.06 11.03 47.15
C THR A 77 -17.63 11.93 46.05
N GLN A 78 -18.22 11.35 45.00
CA GLN A 78 -18.79 12.15 43.88
C GLN A 78 -20.01 12.97 44.35
N ILE A 79 -20.86 12.40 45.20
CA ILE A 79 -22.02 13.10 45.73
C ILE A 79 -21.59 14.25 46.64
N ARG A 80 -20.68 13.96 47.61
CA ARG A 80 -20.12 14.94 48.51
C ARG A 80 -19.47 16.11 47.78
N LEU A 81 -18.58 15.84 46.84
CA LEU A 81 -17.89 16.88 46.06
C LEU A 81 -18.86 17.77 45.30
N GLY A 82 -19.93 17.24 44.71
CA GLY A 82 -20.95 18.06 44.07
C GLY A 82 -21.63 19.03 45.02
N LEU A 83 -21.99 18.56 46.21
CA LEU A 83 -22.59 19.42 47.24
C LEU A 83 -21.60 20.47 47.76
N GLU A 84 -20.34 20.11 48.02
CA GLU A 84 -19.27 21.04 48.42
C GLU A 84 -18.95 22.09 47.35
N ASN A 85 -19.04 21.74 46.07
CA ASN A 85 -18.84 22.66 44.95
C ASN A 85 -20.08 23.51 44.63
N GLY A 86 -21.14 23.40 45.44
CA GLY A 86 -22.30 24.28 45.39
C GLY A 86 -23.46 23.79 44.51
N LEU A 87 -23.44 22.54 44.06
CA LEU A 87 -24.61 21.95 43.41
C LEU A 87 -25.78 21.86 44.38
N THR A 88 -26.97 22.15 43.91
CA THR A 88 -28.18 22.00 44.70
C THR A 88 -28.54 20.51 44.92
N MET A 89 -29.34 20.24 45.92
CA MET A 89 -29.80 18.87 46.20
C MET A 89 -30.57 18.27 45.04
N GLU A 90 -31.33 19.06 44.28
CA GLU A 90 -32.04 18.65 43.09
C GLU A 90 -31.04 18.28 41.96
N GLN A 91 -29.99 19.04 41.76
CA GLN A 91 -28.95 18.73 40.76
C GLN A 91 -28.21 17.44 41.12
N VAL A 92 -27.83 17.28 42.35
CA VAL A 92 -27.16 16.06 42.85
C VAL A 92 -28.06 14.83 42.72
N ALA A 93 -29.37 14.97 42.92
CA ALA A 93 -30.34 13.88 42.80
C ALA A 93 -30.33 13.20 41.45
N VAL A 94 -29.86 13.89 40.37
CA VAL A 94 -29.77 13.33 39.02
C VAL A 94 -28.84 12.11 38.93
N TYR A 95 -27.79 12.05 39.80
CA TYR A 95 -26.80 10.98 39.76
C TYR A 95 -26.69 10.16 41.06
N ILE A 96 -27.56 10.37 42.03
CA ILE A 96 -27.65 9.55 43.25
C ILE A 96 -28.38 8.22 42.94
N ASP A 97 -27.71 7.37 42.14
CA ASP A 97 -28.14 5.98 41.91
C ASP A 97 -26.91 5.07 42.06
N PRO A 98 -26.95 4.04 42.92
CA PRO A 98 -25.83 3.10 43.08
C PRO A 98 -25.51 2.28 41.84
N LYS A 99 -26.34 2.34 40.77
CA LYS A 99 -26.04 1.75 39.48
C LYS A 99 -24.97 2.53 38.70
N PHE A 100 -24.79 3.82 38.99
CA PHE A 100 -23.70 4.58 38.39
C PHE A 100 -22.37 4.22 39.01
N GLU A 101 -21.37 4.00 38.16
CA GLU A 101 -19.98 3.91 38.63
C GLU A 101 -19.42 5.30 38.97
N ARG A 102 -18.35 5.35 39.79
CA ARG A 102 -17.66 6.59 40.14
C ARG A 102 -17.43 7.53 38.96
N ASN A 103 -16.90 7.00 37.86
CA ASN A 103 -16.53 7.82 36.71
C ASN A 103 -17.75 8.30 35.93
N GLN A 104 -18.85 7.55 35.91
CA GLN A 104 -20.14 8.01 35.39
C GLN A 104 -20.70 9.15 36.19
N MET A 105 -20.75 9.01 37.54
CA MET A 105 -21.16 10.09 38.46
C MET A 105 -20.29 11.34 38.28
N TYR A 106 -18.97 11.16 38.06
CA TYR A 106 -18.06 12.27 37.79
C TYR A 106 -18.48 13.04 36.51
N GLN A 107 -18.84 12.34 35.39
CA GLN A 107 -19.25 13.01 34.15
C GLN A 107 -20.53 13.83 34.34
N ILE A 108 -21.48 13.30 35.11
CA ILE A 108 -22.75 14.00 35.41
C ILE A 108 -22.47 15.22 36.29
N ARG A 109 -21.73 15.03 37.42
CA ARG A 109 -21.33 16.10 38.32
C ARG A 109 -20.60 17.23 37.62
N ALA A 110 -19.56 16.85 36.82
CA ALA A 110 -18.75 17.82 36.10
C ALA A 110 -19.56 18.67 35.11
N GLY A 111 -20.52 18.08 34.40
CA GLY A 111 -21.39 18.84 33.49
C GLY A 111 -22.27 19.86 34.27
N LEU A 112 -22.79 19.46 35.40
CA LEU A 112 -23.57 20.38 36.27
C LEU A 112 -22.70 21.49 36.85
N GLU A 113 -21.48 21.21 37.25
CA GLU A 113 -20.50 22.20 37.79
C GLU A 113 -20.05 23.18 36.72
N GLU A 114 -19.93 22.75 35.43
CA GLU A 114 -19.62 23.61 34.29
C GLU A 114 -20.85 24.36 33.72
N GLY A 115 -22.02 24.21 34.39
CA GLY A 115 -23.22 25.01 34.13
C GLY A 115 -24.25 24.40 33.17
N LEU A 116 -24.10 23.14 32.82
CA LEU A 116 -25.17 22.44 32.10
C LEU A 116 -26.44 22.37 32.95
N THR A 117 -27.60 22.55 32.30
CA THR A 117 -28.90 22.39 33.00
C THR A 117 -29.20 20.92 33.28
N MET A 118 -30.09 20.67 34.22
CA MET A 118 -30.54 19.30 34.52
C MET A 118 -31.16 18.62 33.30
N GLU A 119 -31.90 19.37 32.48
CA GLU A 119 -32.48 18.86 31.21
C GLU A 119 -31.39 18.39 30.25
N GLN A 120 -30.31 19.14 30.14
CA GLN A 120 -29.14 18.77 29.30
C GLN A 120 -28.44 17.52 29.85
N VAL A 121 -28.22 17.47 31.14
CA VAL A 121 -27.47 16.36 31.77
C VAL A 121 -28.24 15.03 31.70
N VAL A 122 -29.58 15.06 31.84
CA VAL A 122 -30.43 13.85 31.77
C VAL A 122 -30.30 13.11 30.45
N VAL A 123 -29.89 13.79 29.36
CA VAL A 123 -29.69 13.15 28.05
C VAL A 123 -28.64 12.04 28.08
N TYR A 124 -27.63 12.18 28.95
CA TYR A 124 -26.54 11.20 29.07
C TYR A 124 -26.47 10.53 30.46
N ALA A 125 -27.26 10.97 31.41
CA ALA A 125 -27.28 10.42 32.77
C ALA A 125 -28.05 9.07 32.81
N ASP A 126 -27.56 8.07 32.09
CA ASP A 126 -28.08 6.69 32.06
C ASP A 126 -26.93 5.72 32.37
N PRO A 127 -27.04 4.82 33.35
CA PRO A 127 -26.02 3.82 33.68
C PRO A 127 -25.62 2.87 32.52
N LYS A 128 -26.40 2.83 31.44
CA LYS A 128 -26.06 2.06 30.23
C LYS A 128 -24.90 2.68 29.46
N PHE A 129 -24.66 3.98 29.58
CA PHE A 129 -23.49 4.63 28.98
C PHE A 129 -22.27 4.40 29.85
N ASN A 130 -21.16 4.04 29.27
CA ASN A 130 -19.89 4.11 29.97
C ASN A 130 -19.46 5.58 30.15
N ASN A 131 -18.50 5.81 31.06
CA ASN A 131 -18.03 7.17 31.35
C ASN A 131 -17.45 7.92 30.15
N VAL A 132 -16.97 7.21 29.12
CA VAL A 132 -16.38 7.81 27.93
C VAL A 132 -17.46 8.24 26.96
N GLN A 133 -18.54 7.48 26.82
CA GLN A 133 -19.75 7.86 26.08
C GLN A 133 -20.42 9.08 26.70
N MET A 134 -20.55 9.09 28.04
CA MET A 134 -21.05 10.26 28.78
C MET A 134 -20.18 11.50 28.54
N LEU A 135 -18.85 11.35 28.50
CA LEU A 135 -17.93 12.44 28.19
C LEU A 135 -18.20 13.05 26.81
N GLU A 136 -18.42 12.23 25.76
CA GLU A 136 -18.72 12.74 24.41
C GLU A 136 -20.04 13.52 24.38
N ALA A 137 -21.08 13.03 25.05
CA ALA A 137 -22.35 13.74 25.14
C ALA A 137 -22.23 15.08 25.93
N ARG A 138 -21.56 15.05 27.08
CA ARG A 138 -21.25 16.23 27.88
C ARG A 138 -20.48 17.28 27.08
N THR A 139 -19.39 16.86 26.42
CA THR A 139 -18.55 17.76 25.60
C THR A 139 -19.37 18.45 24.51
N GLY A 140 -20.27 17.75 23.83
CA GLY A 140 -21.13 18.35 22.82
C GLY A 140 -22.03 19.45 23.39
N LEU A 141 -22.64 19.18 24.56
CA LEU A 141 -23.47 20.18 25.24
C LEU A 141 -22.65 21.41 25.72
N GLU A 142 -21.46 21.18 26.28
CA GLU A 142 -20.52 22.24 26.70
C GLU A 142 -20.06 23.08 25.51
N ASN A 143 -19.90 22.49 24.32
CA ASN A 143 -19.56 23.18 23.08
C ASN A 143 -20.78 23.83 22.39
N GLY A 144 -21.95 23.81 23.02
CA GLY A 144 -23.13 24.53 22.57
C GLY A 144 -24.08 23.76 21.64
N LEU A 145 -23.90 22.45 21.49
CA LEU A 145 -24.88 21.63 20.79
C LEU A 145 -26.21 21.59 21.59
N THR A 146 -27.33 21.57 20.87
CA THR A 146 -28.66 21.43 21.48
C THR A 146 -28.91 20.00 21.97
N ILE A 147 -29.89 19.84 22.84
CA ILE A 147 -30.33 18.52 23.32
C ILE A 147 -30.72 17.61 22.17
N GLU A 148 -31.42 18.13 21.16
CA GLU A 148 -31.82 17.39 19.97
C GLU A 148 -30.60 16.94 19.14
N GLN A 149 -29.59 17.80 19.02
CA GLN A 149 -28.35 17.45 18.31
C GLN A 149 -27.59 16.34 19.05
N VAL A 150 -27.45 16.45 20.36
CA VAL A 150 -26.77 15.43 21.17
C VAL A 150 -27.52 14.11 21.16
N ALA A 151 -28.84 14.13 21.15
CA ALA A 151 -29.69 12.94 21.09
C ALA A 151 -29.46 12.08 19.84
N VAL A 152 -28.92 12.66 18.75
CA VAL A 152 -28.60 11.90 17.52
C VAL A 152 -27.55 10.83 17.76
N TYR A 153 -26.61 11.07 18.66
CA TYR A 153 -25.48 10.16 18.93
C TYR A 153 -25.49 9.57 20.33
N THR A 154 -26.42 9.96 21.18
CA THR A 154 -26.54 9.45 22.55
C THR A 154 -27.32 8.14 22.55
N ASP A 155 -26.71 7.09 21.98
CA ASP A 155 -27.19 5.71 22.00
C ASP A 155 -26.03 4.81 22.48
N PRO A 156 -26.24 3.96 23.50
CA PRO A 156 -25.23 3.03 24.01
C PRO A 156 -24.63 2.07 22.96
N LYS A 157 -25.29 1.92 21.81
CA LYS A 157 -24.77 1.11 20.69
C LYS A 157 -23.60 1.73 19.98
N PHE A 158 -23.44 3.06 20.08
CA PHE A 158 -22.28 3.74 19.49
C PHE A 158 -21.07 3.57 20.38
N GLU A 159 -19.94 3.27 19.78
CA GLU A 159 -18.66 3.39 20.44
C GLU A 159 -18.27 4.87 20.59
N ARG A 160 -17.36 5.16 21.54
CA ARG A 160 -16.88 6.53 21.76
C ARG A 160 -16.46 7.25 20.47
N ASN A 161 -15.64 6.58 19.66
CA ASN A 161 -15.10 7.20 18.44
C ASN A 161 -16.18 7.49 17.41
N GLN A 162 -17.23 6.66 17.34
CA GLN A 162 -18.42 6.90 16.52
C GLN A 162 -19.18 8.13 17.01
N MET A 163 -19.45 8.22 18.33
CA MET A 163 -20.07 9.39 18.95
C MET A 163 -19.28 10.66 18.65
N ALA A 164 -17.94 10.60 18.78
CA ALA A 164 -17.06 11.73 18.49
C ALA A 164 -17.17 12.20 17.03
N GLN A 165 -17.29 11.30 16.04
CA GLN A 165 -17.47 11.69 14.65
C GLN A 165 -18.78 12.44 14.42
N ILE A 166 -19.88 12.01 15.06
CA ILE A 166 -21.18 12.65 14.93
C ILE A 166 -21.15 14.03 15.62
N ARG A 167 -20.64 14.08 16.87
CA ARG A 167 -20.48 15.31 17.63
C ARG A 167 -19.67 16.36 16.84
N LEU A 168 -18.47 15.99 16.39
CA LEU A 168 -17.60 16.87 15.62
C LEU A 168 -18.27 17.41 14.36
N GLY A 169 -19.04 16.59 13.65
CA GLY A 169 -19.78 17.04 12.47
C GLY A 169 -20.79 18.13 12.82
N LEU A 170 -21.56 17.93 13.88
CA LEU A 170 -22.55 18.91 14.36
C LEU A 170 -21.88 20.20 14.87
N GLU A 171 -20.78 20.11 15.61
CA GLU A 171 -19.97 21.25 16.08
C GLU A 171 -19.36 22.04 14.90
N GLU A 172 -19.00 21.37 13.82
CA GLU A 172 -18.48 21.96 12.58
C GLU A 172 -19.58 22.53 11.68
N GLY A 173 -20.85 22.49 12.10
CA GLY A 173 -21.98 23.12 11.43
C GLY A 173 -22.75 22.23 10.45
N LEU A 174 -22.51 20.92 10.43
CA LEU A 174 -23.37 20.02 9.67
C LEU A 174 -24.79 20.04 10.21
N THR A 175 -25.77 19.93 9.32
CA THR A 175 -27.18 19.85 9.71
C THR A 175 -27.51 18.50 10.36
N MET A 176 -28.60 18.45 11.10
CA MET A 176 -29.14 17.19 11.66
C MET A 176 -29.38 16.15 10.58
N GLU A 177 -29.90 16.55 9.43
CA GLU A 177 -30.17 15.69 8.28
C GLU A 177 -28.87 15.08 7.74
N GLN A 178 -27.78 15.86 7.66
CA GLN A 178 -26.46 15.37 7.25
C GLN A 178 -25.86 14.42 8.29
N ALA A 179 -25.98 14.75 9.58
CA ALA A 179 -25.46 13.92 10.65
C ALA A 179 -26.13 12.53 10.71
N VAL A 180 -27.44 12.46 10.49
CA VAL A 180 -28.22 11.23 10.50
C VAL A 180 -27.75 10.24 9.40
N VAL A 181 -27.19 10.72 8.28
CA VAL A 181 -26.69 9.85 7.19
C VAL A 181 -25.63 8.86 7.69
N TYR A 182 -24.77 9.29 8.62
CA TYR A 182 -23.69 8.45 9.13
C TYR A 182 -23.86 8.07 10.61
N ALA A 183 -24.89 8.56 11.27
CA ALA A 183 -25.24 8.18 12.64
C ALA A 183 -25.91 6.78 12.68
N ASP A 184 -25.21 5.77 12.17
CA ASP A 184 -25.61 4.35 12.18
C ASP A 184 -24.44 3.52 12.76
N PRO A 185 -24.65 2.74 13.85
CA PRO A 185 -23.62 1.88 14.45
C PRO A 185 -22.99 0.86 13.49
N LYS A 186 -23.59 0.61 12.33
CA LYS A 186 -23.01 -0.26 11.29
C LYS A 186 -21.76 0.34 10.64
N PHE A 187 -21.62 1.66 10.63
CA PHE A 187 -20.40 2.29 10.19
C PHE A 187 -19.37 2.29 11.31
N ASN A 188 -18.14 1.91 11.00
CA ASN A 188 -17.04 2.17 11.91
C ASN A 188 -16.69 3.68 11.90
N TRP A 189 -15.87 4.12 12.84
CA TRP A 189 -15.54 5.55 12.99
C TRP A 189 -14.78 6.12 11.79
N ASP A 190 -13.97 5.31 11.07
CA ASP A 190 -13.26 5.74 9.85
C ASP A 190 -14.23 5.96 8.69
N GLN A 191 -15.21 5.07 8.53
CA GLN A 191 -16.31 5.24 7.55
C GLN A 191 -17.13 6.49 7.84
N MET A 192 -17.47 6.73 9.12
CA MET A 192 -18.16 7.95 9.55
C MET A 192 -17.33 9.20 9.24
N LEU A 193 -16.00 9.15 9.46
CA LEU A 193 -15.08 10.24 9.12
C LEU A 193 -15.11 10.56 7.62
N GLU A 194 -15.12 9.54 6.75
CA GLU A 194 -15.18 9.76 5.30
C GLU A 194 -16.51 10.41 4.88
N ILE A 195 -17.64 9.98 5.46
CA ILE A 195 -18.96 10.57 5.18
C ILE A 195 -19.00 12.03 5.67
N ARG A 196 -18.60 12.29 6.92
CA ARG A 196 -18.50 13.65 7.49
C ARG A 196 -17.60 14.55 6.64
N THR A 197 -16.45 14.05 6.22
CA THR A 197 -15.50 14.79 5.38
C THR A 197 -16.10 15.12 4.01
N GLY A 198 -16.97 14.27 3.47
CA GLY A 198 -17.71 14.54 2.25
C GLY A 198 -18.60 15.78 2.40
N PHE A 199 -19.40 15.83 3.43
CA PHE A 199 -20.24 17.00 3.72
C PHE A 199 -19.40 18.27 3.97
N LYS A 200 -18.27 18.17 4.67
CA LYS A 200 -17.34 19.29 4.85
C LYS A 200 -16.70 19.80 3.55
N ASN A 201 -16.64 18.95 2.55
CA ASN A 201 -16.18 19.32 1.20
C ASN A 201 -17.34 19.74 0.28
N ASP A 202 -18.46 20.15 0.85
CA ASP A 202 -19.66 20.65 0.15
C ASP A 202 -20.33 19.62 -0.79
N LEU A 203 -20.08 18.32 -0.58
CA LEU A 203 -20.80 17.30 -1.31
C LEU A 203 -22.29 17.29 -0.89
N THR A 204 -23.16 17.14 -1.88
CA THR A 204 -24.61 17.05 -1.63
C THR A 204 -24.99 15.74 -0.97
N MET A 205 -26.20 15.71 -0.38
CA MET A 205 -26.79 14.47 0.17
C MET A 205 -26.80 13.34 -0.86
N GLU A 206 -27.15 13.64 -2.10
CA GLU A 206 -27.18 12.67 -3.20
C GLU A 206 -25.79 12.11 -3.51
N GLN A 207 -24.78 12.97 -3.56
CA GLN A 207 -23.39 12.57 -3.78
C GLN A 207 -22.84 11.69 -2.64
N VAL A 208 -23.11 12.08 -1.41
CA VAL A 208 -22.69 11.30 -0.23
C VAL A 208 -23.37 9.95 -0.18
N ALA A 209 -24.66 9.86 -0.55
CA ALA A 209 -25.43 8.61 -0.57
C ALA A 209 -24.81 7.52 -1.48
N VAL A 210 -23.97 7.89 -2.46
CA VAL A 210 -23.29 6.92 -3.34
C VAL A 210 -22.34 6.01 -2.58
N TYR A 211 -21.68 6.54 -1.53
CA TYR A 211 -20.66 5.81 -0.78
C TYR A 211 -20.99 5.62 0.71
N ALA A 212 -22.03 6.26 1.22
CA ALA A 212 -22.50 6.06 2.59
C ALA A 212 -23.21 4.70 2.74
N ASP A 213 -22.47 3.63 2.52
CA ASP A 213 -22.92 2.24 2.59
C ASP A 213 -21.85 1.41 3.30
N PRO A 214 -22.18 0.70 4.41
CA PRO A 214 -21.22 -0.12 5.17
C PRO A 214 -20.51 -1.21 4.37
N LYS A 215 -20.98 -1.54 3.15
CA LYS A 215 -20.28 -2.48 2.26
C LYS A 215 -18.93 -1.96 1.76
N PHE A 216 -18.74 -0.64 1.72
CA PHE A 216 -17.46 -0.03 1.38
C PHE A 216 -16.61 0.15 2.63
N ASN A 217 -15.35 -0.20 2.58
CA ASN A 217 -14.42 0.22 3.63
C ASN A 217 -14.06 1.72 3.47
N ASP A 218 -13.44 2.29 4.48
CA ASP A 218 -13.02 3.70 4.52
C ASP A 218 -12.15 4.12 3.32
N TYR A 219 -11.19 3.26 2.89
CA TYR A 219 -10.36 3.53 1.71
C TYR A 219 -11.17 3.58 0.41
N GLN A 220 -12.16 2.69 0.25
CA GLN A 220 -13.07 2.70 -0.90
C GLN A 220 -13.95 3.95 -0.87
N MET A 221 -14.53 4.28 0.30
CA MET A 221 -15.29 5.53 0.48
C MET A 221 -14.45 6.76 0.13
N ALA A 222 -13.18 6.80 0.57
CA ALA A 222 -12.25 7.89 0.24
C ALA A 222 -12.06 8.04 -1.27
N GLN A 223 -11.94 6.95 -2.04
CA GLN A 223 -11.79 7.04 -3.49
C GLN A 223 -13.04 7.64 -4.16
N ILE A 224 -14.22 7.23 -3.72
CA ILE A 224 -15.49 7.74 -4.24
C ILE A 224 -15.65 9.23 -3.88
N ARG A 225 -15.46 9.59 -2.60
CA ARG A 225 -15.53 10.97 -2.11
C ARG A 225 -14.57 11.89 -2.86
N LEU A 226 -13.30 11.46 -3.03
CA LEU A 226 -12.28 12.25 -3.74
C LEU A 226 -12.63 12.45 -5.22
N GLY A 227 -13.25 11.46 -5.87
CA GLY A 227 -13.74 11.61 -7.24
C GLY A 227 -14.81 12.69 -7.33
N LEU A 228 -15.83 12.62 -6.48
CA LEU A 228 -16.91 13.61 -6.42
C LEU A 228 -16.38 15.02 -6.08
N LYS A 229 -15.51 15.12 -5.05
CA LYS A 229 -14.88 16.40 -4.66
C LYS A 229 -14.10 17.04 -5.80
N ASN A 230 -13.45 16.24 -6.62
CA ASN A 230 -12.64 16.71 -7.75
C ASN A 230 -13.46 16.90 -9.04
N GLY A 231 -14.78 16.87 -8.95
CA GLY A 231 -15.69 17.21 -10.03
C GLY A 231 -16.02 16.08 -11.00
N LEU A 232 -15.73 14.83 -10.66
CA LEU A 232 -16.24 13.71 -11.46
C LEU A 232 -17.78 13.67 -11.38
N THR A 233 -18.41 13.36 -12.50
CA THR A 233 -19.87 13.22 -12.55
C THR A 233 -20.34 11.95 -11.82
N MET A 234 -21.61 11.91 -11.44
CA MET A 234 -22.23 10.74 -10.82
C MET A 234 -22.11 9.49 -11.70
N GLU A 235 -22.20 9.64 -13.02
CA GLU A 235 -22.04 8.57 -14.01
C GLU A 235 -20.60 8.03 -14.01
N GLN A 236 -19.60 8.91 -13.98
CA GLN A 236 -18.19 8.51 -13.89
C GLN A 236 -17.89 7.77 -12.58
N VAL A 237 -18.41 8.28 -11.48
CA VAL A 237 -18.23 7.65 -10.17
C VAL A 237 -18.92 6.28 -10.10
N ALA A 238 -20.09 6.13 -10.71
CA ALA A 238 -20.83 4.86 -10.75
C ALA A 238 -20.03 3.71 -11.40
N VAL A 239 -19.05 4.01 -12.27
CA VAL A 239 -18.19 2.98 -12.90
C VAL A 239 -17.36 2.21 -11.86
N TYR A 240 -16.93 2.88 -10.78
CA TYR A 240 -16.05 2.27 -9.78
C TYR A 240 -16.63 2.22 -8.37
N ALA A 241 -17.78 2.82 -8.13
CA ALA A 241 -18.48 2.76 -6.84
C ALA A 241 -19.15 1.38 -6.64
N ASP A 242 -18.35 0.32 -6.75
CA ASP A 242 -18.74 -1.09 -6.54
C ASP A 242 -17.74 -1.73 -5.56
N SER A 243 -18.23 -2.34 -4.49
CA SER A 243 -17.41 -3.01 -3.47
C SER A 243 -16.57 -4.19 -3.98
N LYS A 244 -16.80 -4.65 -5.21
CA LYS A 244 -15.96 -5.64 -5.90
C LYS A 244 -14.59 -5.11 -6.25
N PHE A 245 -14.46 -3.81 -6.46
CA PHE A 245 -13.16 -3.19 -6.65
C PHE A 245 -12.50 -2.92 -5.30
N ASN A 246 -11.24 -3.29 -5.14
CA ASN A 246 -10.47 -2.79 -4.01
C ASN A 246 -10.11 -1.30 -4.22
N TRP A 247 -9.68 -0.62 -3.17
CA TRP A 247 -9.41 0.81 -3.22
C TRP A 247 -8.31 1.21 -4.23
N ASN A 248 -7.30 0.33 -4.50
CA ASN A 248 -6.27 0.57 -5.52
C ASN A 248 -6.86 0.51 -6.93
N GLN A 249 -7.75 -0.45 -7.20
CA GLN A 249 -8.47 -0.53 -8.47
C GLN A 249 -9.35 0.71 -8.69
N MET A 250 -10.09 1.12 -7.64
CA MET A 250 -10.87 2.36 -7.67
C MET A 250 -10.00 3.58 -7.94
N LEU A 251 -8.80 3.65 -7.34
CA LEU A 251 -7.82 4.72 -7.58
C LEU A 251 -7.41 4.78 -9.06
N GLU A 252 -7.12 3.65 -9.69
CA GLU A 252 -6.72 3.60 -11.09
C GLU A 252 -7.86 4.06 -12.01
N ILE A 253 -9.11 3.64 -11.75
CA ILE A 253 -10.28 4.06 -12.51
C ILE A 253 -10.53 5.56 -12.35
N ARG A 254 -10.53 6.07 -11.11
CA ARG A 254 -10.67 7.48 -10.79
C ARG A 254 -9.59 8.35 -11.45
N THR A 255 -8.35 7.87 -11.42
CA THR A 255 -7.21 8.55 -12.05
C THR A 255 -7.34 8.61 -13.56
N GLY A 256 -7.93 7.60 -14.19
CA GLY A 256 -8.24 7.62 -15.62
C GLY A 256 -9.18 8.77 -15.98
N PHE A 257 -10.28 8.89 -15.27
CA PHE A 257 -11.19 10.02 -15.46
C PHE A 257 -10.53 11.38 -15.19
N TRP A 258 -9.70 11.47 -14.16
CA TRP A 258 -8.94 12.69 -13.87
C TRP A 258 -7.97 13.08 -14.99
N ASN A 259 -7.36 12.09 -15.63
CA ASN A 259 -6.50 12.30 -16.79
C ASN A 259 -7.30 12.61 -18.09
N GLY A 260 -8.62 12.73 -18.02
CA GLY A 260 -9.48 13.08 -19.14
C GLY A 260 -9.88 11.90 -20.03
N LEU A 261 -9.66 10.66 -19.58
CA LEU A 261 -10.11 9.50 -20.34
C LEU A 261 -11.64 9.47 -20.43
N THR A 262 -12.14 9.02 -21.60
CA THR A 262 -13.58 8.86 -21.81
C THR A 262 -14.15 7.67 -21.07
N MET A 263 -15.48 7.62 -20.93
CA MET A 263 -16.19 6.47 -20.37
C MET A 263 -15.85 5.17 -21.10
N GLU A 264 -15.74 5.22 -22.42
CA GLU A 264 -15.40 4.08 -23.26
C GLU A 264 -13.98 3.56 -23.00
N GLN A 265 -13.01 4.47 -22.87
CA GLN A 265 -11.62 4.12 -22.54
C GLN A 265 -11.49 3.51 -21.14
N VAL A 266 -12.16 4.10 -20.17
CA VAL A 266 -12.15 3.58 -18.78
C VAL A 266 -12.84 2.22 -18.70
N ALA A 267 -13.93 1.99 -19.42
CA ALA A 267 -14.65 0.72 -19.45
C ALA A 267 -13.78 -0.47 -19.91
N VAL A 268 -12.71 -0.21 -20.65
CA VAL A 268 -11.77 -1.28 -21.10
C VAL A 268 -11.07 -1.96 -19.93
N TYR A 269 -10.76 -1.21 -18.85
CA TYR A 269 -10.01 -1.74 -17.70
C TYR A 269 -10.77 -1.71 -16.38
N ALA A 270 -11.93 -1.08 -16.34
CA ALA A 270 -12.78 -1.05 -15.15
C ALA A 270 -13.48 -2.41 -14.92
N ASP A 271 -12.68 -3.45 -14.72
CA ASP A 271 -13.12 -4.84 -14.50
C ASP A 271 -12.31 -5.43 -13.34
N PRO A 272 -12.95 -5.95 -12.27
CA PRO A 272 -12.25 -6.52 -11.11
C PRO A 272 -11.28 -7.67 -11.42
N LYS A 273 -11.35 -8.26 -12.63
CA LYS A 273 -10.38 -9.28 -13.07
C LYS A 273 -8.97 -8.76 -13.23
N PHE A 274 -8.80 -7.47 -13.50
CA PHE A 274 -7.49 -6.83 -13.57
C PHE A 274 -7.04 -6.38 -12.18
N ASN A 275 -5.81 -6.65 -11.82
CA ASN A 275 -5.21 -6.04 -10.64
C ASN A 275 -4.86 -4.56 -10.94
N CYS A 276 -4.50 -3.79 -9.89
CA CYS A 276 -4.19 -2.37 -10.03
C CYS A 276 -3.03 -2.08 -11.00
N ASP A 277 -2.00 -2.94 -11.04
CA ASP A 277 -0.85 -2.76 -11.91
C ASP A 277 -1.22 -3.00 -13.38
N GLN A 278 -2.08 -3.99 -13.66
CA GLN A 278 -2.63 -4.21 -15.00
C GLN A 278 -3.51 -3.02 -15.44
N MET A 279 -4.38 -2.53 -14.55
CA MET A 279 -5.19 -1.32 -14.82
C MET A 279 -4.29 -0.11 -15.09
N TYR A 280 -3.20 0.04 -14.33
CA TYR A 280 -2.22 1.11 -14.56
C TYR A 280 -1.62 1.05 -15.96
N GLU A 281 -1.21 -0.13 -16.43
CA GLU A 281 -0.62 -0.29 -17.78
C GLU A 281 -1.63 0.05 -18.89
N ILE A 282 -2.90 -0.39 -18.75
CA ILE A 282 -3.95 -0.07 -19.71
C ILE A 282 -4.25 1.43 -19.73
N ARG A 283 -4.44 2.02 -18.54
CA ARG A 283 -4.67 3.47 -18.39
C ARG A 283 -3.50 4.30 -18.95
N SER A 284 -2.26 3.85 -18.72
CA SER A 284 -1.05 4.53 -19.21
C SER A 284 -0.98 4.53 -20.73
N GLY A 285 -1.37 3.46 -21.40
CA GLY A 285 -1.47 3.42 -22.84
C GLY A 285 -2.42 4.49 -23.38
N PHE A 286 -3.61 4.59 -22.84
CA PHE A 286 -4.56 5.66 -23.23
C PHE A 286 -4.02 7.06 -22.93
N LYS A 287 -3.38 7.25 -21.76
CA LYS A 287 -2.77 8.54 -21.40
C LYS A 287 -1.67 8.95 -22.40
N ASN A 288 -0.94 7.99 -22.94
CA ASN A 288 0.10 8.19 -23.92
C ASN A 288 -0.43 8.14 -25.37
N ASN A 289 -1.74 8.35 -25.57
CA ASN A 289 -2.43 8.48 -26.83
C ASN A 289 -2.47 7.20 -27.70
N LEU A 290 -2.32 6.03 -27.10
CA LEU A 290 -2.57 4.79 -27.82
C LEU A 290 -4.06 4.69 -28.18
N THR A 291 -4.35 4.15 -29.37
CA THR A 291 -5.72 3.92 -29.84
C THR A 291 -6.40 2.78 -29.09
N MET A 292 -7.73 2.72 -29.14
CA MET A 292 -8.50 1.59 -28.61
C MET A 292 -8.02 0.26 -29.18
N GLU A 293 -7.74 0.21 -30.50
CA GLU A 293 -7.27 -0.99 -31.18
C GLU A 293 -5.92 -1.47 -30.62
N GLN A 294 -4.98 -0.56 -30.38
CA GLN A 294 -3.68 -0.87 -29.79
C GLN A 294 -3.80 -1.36 -28.34
N VAL A 295 -4.61 -0.68 -27.53
CA VAL A 295 -4.77 -1.02 -26.10
C VAL A 295 -5.42 -2.40 -25.94
N VAL A 296 -6.43 -2.73 -26.76
CA VAL A 296 -7.13 -4.02 -26.68
C VAL A 296 -6.18 -5.21 -26.92
N VAL A 297 -5.08 -5.03 -27.66
CA VAL A 297 -4.10 -6.11 -27.91
C VAL A 297 -3.54 -6.70 -26.62
N TYR A 298 -3.32 -5.88 -25.59
CA TYR A 298 -2.77 -6.33 -24.31
C TYR A 298 -3.78 -6.35 -23.15
N THR A 299 -5.04 -6.03 -23.41
CA THR A 299 -6.11 -6.05 -22.41
C THR A 299 -6.65 -7.47 -22.22
N ASP A 300 -5.76 -8.39 -21.88
CA ASP A 300 -6.08 -9.77 -21.48
C ASP A 300 -5.47 -10.02 -20.10
N SER A 301 -6.27 -10.45 -19.13
CA SER A 301 -5.83 -10.75 -17.76
C SER A 301 -4.79 -11.87 -17.65
N LYS A 302 -4.54 -12.62 -18.74
CA LYS A 302 -3.45 -13.60 -18.85
C LYS A 302 -2.07 -12.94 -18.88
N PHE A 303 -1.97 -11.72 -19.38
CA PHE A 303 -0.73 -10.96 -19.31
C PHE A 303 -0.55 -10.39 -17.91
N ASN A 304 0.62 -10.55 -17.31
CA ASN A 304 0.99 -9.80 -16.12
C ASN A 304 1.34 -8.34 -16.52
N CYS A 305 1.43 -7.45 -15.51
CA CYS A 305 1.71 -6.03 -15.75
C CYS A 305 3.02 -5.79 -16.51
N ASN A 306 4.06 -6.60 -16.28
CA ASN A 306 5.34 -6.46 -16.97
C ASN A 306 5.24 -6.82 -18.46
N GLN A 307 4.45 -7.85 -18.80
CA GLN A 307 4.17 -8.22 -20.18
C GLN A 307 3.34 -7.14 -20.88
N MET A 308 2.29 -6.64 -20.21
CA MET A 308 1.49 -5.49 -20.71
C MET A 308 2.36 -4.27 -20.96
N SER A 309 3.32 -3.99 -20.06
CA SER A 309 4.28 -2.89 -20.20
C SER A 309 5.13 -3.01 -21.45
N GLU A 310 5.66 -4.21 -21.77
CA GLU A 310 6.46 -4.43 -22.97
C GLU A 310 5.64 -4.25 -24.26
N ILE A 311 4.36 -4.70 -24.26
CA ILE A 311 3.47 -4.50 -25.40
C ILE A 311 3.15 -3.01 -25.59
N ARG A 312 2.80 -2.32 -24.49
CA ARG A 312 2.53 -0.88 -24.49
C ARG A 312 3.74 -0.07 -25.01
N HIS A 313 4.94 -0.35 -24.52
CA HIS A 313 6.16 0.35 -24.97
C HIS A 313 6.41 0.16 -26.47
N GLY A 314 6.17 -1.03 -27.02
CA GLY A 314 6.28 -1.24 -28.46
C GLY A 314 5.37 -0.32 -29.26
N PHE A 315 4.12 -0.18 -28.84
CA PHE A 315 3.18 0.76 -29.46
C PHE A 315 3.61 2.23 -29.28
N GLU A 316 4.07 2.60 -28.09
CA GLU A 316 4.56 3.97 -27.80
C GLU A 316 5.79 4.33 -28.62
N ASN A 317 6.63 3.35 -28.97
CA ASN A 317 7.80 3.51 -29.82
C ASN A 317 7.47 3.34 -31.32
N GLY A 318 6.19 3.22 -31.68
CA GLY A 318 5.74 3.27 -33.06
C GLY A 318 5.63 1.94 -33.78
N LEU A 319 5.74 0.81 -33.07
CA LEU A 319 5.49 -0.50 -33.69
C LEU A 319 4.02 -0.64 -34.09
N THR A 320 3.79 -1.31 -35.22
CA THR A 320 2.43 -1.64 -35.70
C THR A 320 1.83 -2.81 -34.90
N ILE A 321 0.51 -3.01 -35.04
CA ILE A 321 -0.19 -4.14 -34.41
C ILE A 321 0.41 -5.48 -34.86
N GLU A 322 0.76 -5.59 -36.16
CA GLU A 322 1.36 -6.80 -36.76
C GLU A 322 2.75 -7.07 -36.17
N GLN A 323 3.57 -6.03 -35.99
CA GLN A 323 4.89 -6.16 -35.36
C GLN A 323 4.78 -6.58 -33.91
N VAL A 324 3.90 -5.97 -33.14
CA VAL A 324 3.66 -6.31 -31.72
C VAL A 324 3.14 -7.74 -31.60
N ALA A 325 2.32 -8.22 -32.52
CA ALA A 325 1.78 -9.58 -32.52
C ALA A 325 2.87 -10.68 -32.51
N VAL A 326 4.09 -10.38 -32.97
CA VAL A 326 5.22 -11.33 -32.94
C VAL A 326 5.59 -11.78 -31.51
N TYR A 327 5.40 -10.91 -30.51
CA TYR A 327 5.75 -11.20 -29.11
C TYR A 327 4.56 -11.16 -28.15
N THR A 328 3.35 -10.96 -28.65
CA THR A 328 2.12 -10.94 -27.83
C THR A 328 1.64 -12.37 -27.55
N ASP A 329 2.42 -13.14 -26.81
CA ASP A 329 2.07 -14.47 -26.28
C ASP A 329 2.41 -14.50 -24.77
N PRO A 330 1.45 -14.83 -23.88
CA PRO A 330 1.69 -14.94 -22.42
C PRO A 330 2.77 -15.94 -22.02
N LYS A 331 3.22 -16.81 -22.93
CA LYS A 331 4.33 -17.74 -22.68
C LYS A 331 5.69 -17.05 -22.64
N PHE A 332 5.82 -15.91 -23.28
CA PHE A 332 7.06 -15.15 -23.21
C PHE A 332 7.20 -14.47 -21.84
N GLU A 333 8.36 -14.57 -21.27
CA GLU A 333 8.72 -13.76 -20.10
C GLU A 333 8.98 -12.30 -20.56
N ARG A 334 8.88 -11.35 -19.61
CA ARG A 334 9.14 -9.92 -19.88
C ARG A 334 10.41 -9.68 -20.69
N ASN A 335 11.55 -10.29 -20.24
CA ASN A 335 12.85 -10.05 -20.88
C ASN A 335 12.94 -10.67 -22.28
N GLN A 336 12.20 -11.73 -22.55
CA GLN A 336 12.08 -12.31 -23.89
C GLN A 336 11.30 -11.36 -24.81
N MET A 337 10.14 -10.86 -24.33
CA MET A 337 9.36 -9.86 -25.08
C MET A 337 10.19 -8.62 -25.38
N ALA A 338 10.98 -8.13 -24.40
CA ALA A 338 11.87 -6.99 -24.58
C ALA A 338 12.90 -7.22 -25.70
N GLN A 339 13.48 -8.43 -25.83
CA GLN A 339 14.44 -8.71 -26.91
C GLN A 339 13.78 -8.66 -28.28
N ILE A 340 12.55 -9.16 -28.42
CA ILE A 340 11.83 -9.14 -29.69
C ILE A 340 11.41 -7.70 -30.03
N ARG A 341 10.84 -6.97 -29.06
CA ARG A 341 10.45 -5.57 -29.20
C ARG A 341 11.64 -4.70 -29.65
N LEU A 342 12.76 -4.77 -28.95
CA LEU A 342 13.95 -3.98 -29.26
C LEU A 342 14.46 -4.25 -30.67
N GLY A 343 14.52 -5.52 -31.12
CA GLY A 343 14.92 -5.83 -32.47
C GLY A 343 13.99 -5.22 -33.54
N LEU A 344 12.69 -5.24 -33.31
CA LEU A 344 11.71 -4.59 -34.18
C LEU A 344 11.83 -3.06 -34.18
N GLU A 345 12.09 -2.44 -33.01
CA GLU A 345 12.36 -1.00 -32.85
C GLU A 345 13.66 -0.57 -33.55
N ASP A 346 14.69 -1.41 -33.50
CA ASP A 346 15.98 -1.19 -34.15
C ASP A 346 15.93 -1.51 -35.68
N GLY A 347 14.77 -1.87 -36.23
CA GLY A 347 14.51 -1.98 -37.65
C GLY A 347 14.60 -3.40 -38.22
N LEU A 348 14.70 -4.43 -37.39
CA LEU A 348 14.56 -5.80 -37.89
C LEU A 348 13.16 -6.01 -38.44
N THR A 349 13.06 -6.78 -39.53
CA THR A 349 11.77 -7.18 -40.09
C THR A 349 11.08 -8.22 -39.18
N MET A 350 9.77 -8.38 -39.34
CA MET A 350 9.01 -9.42 -38.61
C MET A 350 9.55 -10.82 -38.93
N GLU A 351 9.94 -11.10 -40.18
CA GLU A 351 10.55 -12.37 -40.58
C GLU A 351 11.87 -12.63 -39.84
N GLN A 352 12.68 -11.58 -39.64
CA GLN A 352 13.92 -11.68 -38.89
C GLN A 352 13.64 -11.91 -37.38
N ALA A 353 12.70 -11.20 -36.83
CA ALA A 353 12.33 -11.33 -35.39
C ALA A 353 11.79 -12.73 -35.08
N VAL A 354 10.98 -13.32 -35.96
CA VAL A 354 10.41 -14.68 -35.80
C VAL A 354 11.50 -15.76 -35.69
N VAL A 355 12.70 -15.53 -36.24
CA VAL A 355 13.81 -16.52 -36.14
C VAL A 355 14.16 -16.85 -34.69
N TYR A 356 14.09 -15.86 -33.78
CA TYR A 356 14.41 -16.04 -32.35
C TYR A 356 13.21 -15.87 -31.42
N ALA A 357 12.03 -15.54 -31.93
CA ALA A 357 10.83 -15.38 -31.12
C ALA A 357 10.21 -16.75 -30.73
N ASP A 358 10.92 -17.54 -29.96
CA ASP A 358 10.45 -18.82 -29.40
C ASP A 358 10.64 -18.81 -27.86
N PRO A 359 9.57 -19.01 -27.04
CA PRO A 359 9.67 -19.05 -25.58
C PRO A 359 10.66 -20.09 -25.00
N LYS A 360 11.17 -21.03 -25.83
CA LYS A 360 12.22 -21.97 -25.43
C LYS A 360 13.59 -21.33 -25.27
N PHE A 361 13.83 -20.19 -25.91
CA PHE A 361 15.06 -19.42 -25.75
C PHE A 361 14.95 -18.55 -24.48
N ASN A 362 15.99 -18.53 -23.68
CA ASN A 362 16.08 -17.48 -22.65
C ASN A 362 16.40 -16.11 -23.30
N SER A 363 16.25 -15.03 -22.54
CA SER A 363 16.46 -13.67 -23.05
C SER A 363 17.88 -13.41 -23.57
N VAL A 364 18.91 -14.11 -23.05
CA VAL A 364 20.30 -13.95 -23.49
C VAL A 364 20.53 -14.66 -24.82
N GLN A 365 19.95 -15.85 -25.01
CA GLN A 365 19.97 -16.53 -26.30
C GLN A 365 19.26 -15.70 -27.39
N MET A 366 18.10 -15.09 -27.05
CA MET A 366 17.41 -14.17 -27.96
C MET A 366 18.27 -12.95 -28.28
N LEU A 367 18.97 -12.38 -27.28
CA LEU A 367 19.90 -11.28 -27.49
C LEU A 367 21.01 -11.64 -28.47
N GLU A 368 21.62 -12.82 -28.36
CA GLU A 368 22.66 -13.27 -29.30
C GLU A 368 22.14 -13.37 -30.74
N SER A 369 20.93 -13.90 -30.93
CA SER A 369 20.29 -14.02 -32.26
C SER A 369 19.96 -12.63 -32.81
N ARG A 370 19.36 -11.75 -32.00
CA ARG A 370 19.06 -10.37 -32.36
C ARG A 370 20.34 -9.62 -32.77
N THR A 371 21.38 -9.68 -31.95
CA THR A 371 22.65 -9.00 -32.21
C THR A 371 23.28 -9.43 -33.54
N GLY A 372 23.21 -10.72 -33.86
CA GLY A 372 23.70 -11.21 -35.15
C GLY A 372 22.94 -10.61 -36.36
N LEU A 373 21.62 -10.54 -36.26
CA LEU A 373 20.78 -9.90 -37.30
C LEU A 373 21.05 -8.41 -37.43
N GLU A 374 21.17 -7.68 -36.30
CA GLU A 374 21.52 -6.25 -36.27
C GLU A 374 22.91 -5.96 -36.82
N ASN A 375 23.87 -6.88 -36.67
CA ASN A 375 25.19 -6.80 -37.23
C ASN A 375 25.25 -7.27 -38.72
N GLY A 376 24.09 -7.56 -39.34
CA GLY A 376 23.97 -7.85 -40.75
C GLY A 376 24.15 -9.31 -41.13
N LEU A 377 24.11 -10.25 -40.18
CA LEU A 377 24.04 -11.67 -40.52
C LEU A 377 22.68 -11.97 -41.18
N THR A 378 22.71 -12.88 -42.16
CA THR A 378 21.48 -13.36 -42.81
C THR A 378 20.68 -14.28 -41.85
N MET A 379 19.38 -14.43 -42.10
CA MET A 379 18.52 -15.36 -41.35
C MET A 379 19.07 -16.80 -41.41
N GLU A 380 19.63 -17.21 -42.53
CA GLU A 380 20.26 -18.54 -42.70
C GLU A 380 21.50 -18.69 -41.78
N GLN A 381 22.32 -17.66 -41.65
CA GLN A 381 23.47 -17.65 -40.77
C GLN A 381 23.06 -17.69 -39.33
N VAL A 382 22.08 -16.91 -38.93
CA VAL A 382 21.58 -16.87 -37.55
C VAL A 382 20.90 -18.18 -37.17
N ALA A 383 20.17 -18.81 -38.08
CA ALA A 383 19.53 -20.11 -37.86
C ALA A 383 20.49 -21.24 -37.49
N VAL A 384 21.78 -21.12 -37.80
CA VAL A 384 22.80 -22.14 -37.45
C VAL A 384 22.95 -22.25 -35.92
N TYR A 385 22.85 -21.13 -35.18
CA TYR A 385 23.04 -21.10 -33.74
C TYR A 385 21.78 -20.81 -32.94
N THR A 386 20.69 -20.38 -33.60
CA THR A 386 19.39 -20.17 -32.95
C THR A 386 18.72 -21.53 -32.73
N ASP A 387 19.27 -22.31 -31.80
CA ASP A 387 18.83 -23.64 -31.44
C ASP A 387 18.96 -23.77 -29.89
N PRO A 388 17.89 -24.13 -29.15
CA PRO A 388 17.93 -24.27 -27.68
C PRO A 388 18.99 -25.23 -27.14
N LYS A 389 19.58 -26.09 -28.01
CA LYS A 389 20.69 -26.98 -27.62
C LYS A 389 21.98 -26.20 -27.30
N PHE A 390 22.14 -25.00 -27.82
CA PHE A 390 23.29 -24.15 -27.53
C PHE A 390 22.99 -23.23 -26.34
N ASN A 391 23.93 -23.12 -25.42
CA ASN A 391 23.87 -22.05 -24.44
C ASN A 391 24.33 -20.72 -25.06
N ASP A 392 24.09 -19.62 -24.36
CA ASP A 392 24.42 -18.26 -24.78
C ASP A 392 25.90 -18.08 -25.16
N ASN A 393 26.84 -18.64 -24.39
CA ASN A 393 28.27 -18.55 -24.69
C ASN A 393 28.65 -19.33 -25.95
N GLN A 394 28.02 -20.48 -26.22
CA GLN A 394 28.21 -21.23 -27.45
C GLN A 394 27.64 -20.45 -28.65
N MET A 395 26.44 -19.86 -28.49
CA MET A 395 25.85 -19.00 -29.52
C MET A 395 26.73 -17.81 -29.83
N THR A 396 27.32 -17.15 -28.82
CA THR A 396 28.29 -16.05 -28.98
C THR A 396 29.47 -16.49 -29.84
N GLN A 397 30.07 -17.68 -29.63
CA GLN A 397 31.21 -18.13 -30.42
C GLN A 397 30.83 -18.36 -31.91
N ILE A 398 29.65 -18.91 -32.16
CA ILE A 398 29.16 -19.14 -33.53
C ILE A 398 28.89 -17.79 -34.23
N ARG A 399 28.15 -16.89 -33.55
CA ARG A 399 27.84 -15.53 -34.03
C ARG A 399 29.15 -14.77 -34.40
N LEU A 400 30.09 -14.68 -33.46
CA LEU A 400 31.37 -14.01 -33.69
C LEU A 400 32.17 -14.60 -34.89
N GLY A 401 32.08 -15.91 -35.12
CA GLY A 401 32.69 -16.52 -36.31
C GLY A 401 32.08 -16.02 -37.61
N LEU A 402 30.76 -16.01 -37.68
CA LEU A 402 30.02 -15.52 -38.84
C LEU A 402 30.24 -14.01 -39.09
N GLU A 403 30.20 -13.18 -38.03
CA GLU A 403 30.48 -11.74 -38.09
C GLU A 403 31.90 -11.43 -38.56
N ASN A 404 32.86 -12.30 -38.22
CA ASN A 404 34.24 -12.21 -38.69
C ASN A 404 34.48 -12.89 -40.04
N SER A 405 33.39 -13.11 -40.83
CA SER A 405 33.43 -13.60 -42.21
C SER A 405 33.93 -15.04 -42.37
N LEU A 406 33.82 -15.88 -41.30
CA LEU A 406 33.98 -17.32 -41.46
C LEU A 406 32.83 -17.87 -42.32
N THR A 407 33.17 -18.81 -43.23
CA THR A 407 32.16 -19.45 -44.06
C THR A 407 31.27 -20.40 -43.25
N MET A 408 30.09 -20.70 -43.80
CA MET A 408 29.17 -21.64 -43.17
C MET A 408 29.80 -23.02 -42.93
N GLU A 409 30.67 -23.45 -43.84
CA GLU A 409 31.42 -24.72 -43.75
C GLU A 409 32.43 -24.67 -42.58
N GLN A 410 33.15 -23.56 -42.40
CA GLN A 410 34.06 -23.38 -41.28
C GLN A 410 33.32 -23.37 -39.94
N VAL A 411 32.21 -22.67 -39.87
CA VAL A 411 31.37 -22.60 -38.69
C VAL A 411 30.77 -23.98 -38.34
N ALA A 412 30.36 -24.76 -39.32
CA ALA A 412 29.82 -26.10 -39.10
C ALA A 412 30.77 -27.06 -38.40
N VAL A 413 32.08 -26.81 -38.42
CA VAL A 413 33.07 -27.63 -37.70
C VAL A 413 32.88 -27.57 -36.18
N TYR A 414 32.48 -26.41 -35.65
CA TYR A 414 32.36 -26.20 -34.22
C TYR A 414 30.94 -25.90 -33.73
N ALA A 415 30.02 -25.65 -34.63
CA ALA A 415 28.59 -25.45 -34.32
C ALA A 415 27.92 -26.77 -33.87
N ASP A 416 28.49 -27.45 -32.93
CA ASP A 416 28.01 -28.69 -32.29
C ASP A 416 27.97 -28.49 -30.76
N SER A 417 26.84 -28.74 -30.12
CA SER A 417 26.67 -28.61 -28.66
C SER A 417 27.58 -29.54 -27.82
N LYS A 418 28.27 -30.48 -28.46
CA LYS A 418 29.28 -31.30 -27.79
C LYS A 418 30.55 -30.52 -27.44
N PHE A 419 30.83 -29.44 -28.16
CA PHE A 419 31.94 -28.56 -27.79
C PHE A 419 31.44 -27.56 -26.73
N ASN A 420 32.19 -27.34 -25.69
CA ASN A 420 31.98 -26.21 -24.81
C ASN A 420 32.42 -24.90 -25.49
N TRP A 421 32.05 -23.77 -24.94
CA TRP A 421 32.32 -22.46 -25.56
C TRP A 421 33.83 -22.15 -25.66
N ASP A 422 34.69 -22.63 -24.72
CA ASP A 422 36.14 -22.48 -24.78
C ASP A 422 36.74 -23.28 -25.94
N GLN A 423 36.27 -24.51 -26.16
CA GLN A 423 36.67 -25.35 -27.28
C GLN A 423 36.25 -24.72 -28.60
N MET A 424 35.02 -24.20 -28.67
CA MET A 424 34.52 -23.45 -29.84
C MET A 424 35.38 -22.21 -30.12
N LEU A 425 35.81 -21.48 -29.09
CA LEU A 425 36.71 -20.32 -29.20
C LEU A 425 38.02 -20.72 -29.86
N GLU A 426 38.66 -21.82 -29.42
CA GLU A 426 39.94 -22.26 -29.97
C GLU A 426 39.83 -22.67 -31.45
N ILE A 427 38.73 -23.32 -31.83
CA ILE A 427 38.47 -23.68 -33.26
C ILE A 427 38.22 -22.42 -34.08
N ARG A 428 37.39 -21.50 -33.62
CA ARG A 428 37.09 -20.22 -34.28
C ARG A 428 38.36 -19.38 -34.47
N LEU A 429 39.22 -19.29 -33.42
CA LEU A 429 40.52 -18.58 -33.54
C LEU A 429 41.44 -19.19 -34.58
N GLY A 430 41.50 -20.50 -34.69
CA GLY A 430 42.30 -21.16 -35.73
C GLY A 430 41.87 -20.78 -37.14
N PHE A 431 40.59 -20.78 -37.45
CA PHE A 431 40.05 -20.28 -38.72
C PHE A 431 40.37 -18.79 -38.94
N TRP A 432 40.20 -17.96 -37.87
CA TRP A 432 40.46 -16.53 -37.95
C TRP A 432 41.91 -16.20 -38.21
N THR A 433 42.85 -17.02 -37.71
CA THR A 433 44.28 -16.88 -37.98
C THR A 433 44.74 -17.49 -39.31
N GLY A 434 43.83 -18.06 -40.07
CA GLY A 434 44.03 -18.56 -41.43
C GLY A 434 44.42 -20.04 -41.54
N LEU A 435 44.17 -20.85 -40.50
CA LEU A 435 44.31 -22.29 -40.60
C LEU A 435 43.26 -22.89 -41.55
N THR A 436 43.68 -23.89 -42.36
CA THR A 436 42.76 -24.58 -43.28
C THR A 436 41.84 -25.55 -42.53
N MET A 437 40.80 -26.03 -43.22
CA MET A 437 39.88 -27.05 -42.68
C MET A 437 40.60 -28.30 -42.21
N GLU A 438 41.61 -28.76 -42.96
CA GLU A 438 42.39 -29.93 -42.64
C GLU A 438 43.26 -29.72 -41.38
N GLN A 439 43.79 -28.51 -41.21
CA GLN A 439 44.59 -28.17 -40.07
C GLN A 439 43.76 -28.06 -38.80
N VAL A 440 42.56 -27.42 -38.87
CA VAL A 440 41.64 -27.32 -37.76
C VAL A 440 41.06 -28.69 -37.38
N ALA A 441 40.80 -29.57 -38.32
CA ALA A 441 40.31 -30.91 -38.04
C ALA A 441 41.23 -31.77 -37.16
N VAL A 442 42.55 -31.41 -37.07
CA VAL A 442 43.51 -32.11 -36.21
C VAL A 442 43.16 -31.99 -34.72
N TYR A 443 42.58 -30.86 -34.33
CA TYR A 443 42.28 -30.58 -32.94
C TYR A 443 40.81 -30.32 -32.63
N ALA A 444 39.95 -30.20 -33.64
CA ALA A 444 38.52 -30.03 -33.44
C ALA A 444 37.82 -31.34 -33.07
N ASP A 445 38.18 -31.89 -31.87
CA ASP A 445 37.58 -33.07 -31.27
C ASP A 445 37.14 -32.74 -29.83
N PRO A 446 35.84 -32.92 -29.48
CA PRO A 446 35.33 -32.66 -28.12
C PRO A 446 36.07 -33.39 -26.98
N LYS A 447 36.88 -34.39 -27.30
CA LYS A 447 37.72 -35.10 -26.32
C LYS A 447 38.94 -34.32 -25.86
N PHE A 448 39.39 -33.32 -26.65
CA PHE A 448 40.49 -32.47 -26.26
C PHE A 448 39.95 -31.34 -25.39
N ASP A 449 40.62 -31.05 -24.29
CA ASP A 449 40.31 -29.84 -23.53
C ASP A 449 40.79 -28.59 -24.28
N ASN A 450 40.30 -27.42 -23.89
CA ASN A 450 40.63 -26.14 -24.51
C ASN A 450 42.13 -25.82 -24.48
N THR A 451 42.88 -26.25 -23.43
CA THR A 451 44.32 -26.03 -23.32
C THR A 451 45.05 -26.84 -24.35
N MET A 452 44.75 -28.13 -24.53
CA MET A 452 45.30 -28.98 -25.56
C MET A 452 44.97 -28.45 -26.97
N MET A 453 43.74 -28.02 -27.21
CA MET A 453 43.36 -27.40 -28.49
C MET A 453 44.15 -26.13 -28.75
N GLN A 454 44.38 -25.29 -27.75
CA GLN A 454 45.18 -24.07 -27.85
C GLN A 454 46.64 -24.39 -28.21
N GLU A 455 47.25 -25.34 -27.53
CA GLU A 455 48.66 -25.77 -27.81
C GLU A 455 48.82 -26.27 -29.26
N ILE A 456 47.88 -27.10 -29.74
CA ILE A 456 47.92 -27.61 -31.13
C ILE A 456 47.70 -26.46 -32.12
N ARG A 457 46.75 -25.56 -31.87
CA ARG A 457 46.50 -24.37 -32.70
C ARG A 457 47.73 -23.49 -32.84
N LEU A 458 48.35 -23.12 -31.72
CA LEU A 458 49.58 -22.26 -31.71
C LEU A 458 50.72 -22.93 -32.44
N GLY A 459 50.88 -24.28 -32.32
CA GLY A 459 51.90 -25.04 -33.04
C GLY A 459 51.69 -25.03 -34.58
N LEU A 460 50.42 -25.03 -35.01
CA LEU A 460 50.07 -24.95 -36.45
C LEU A 460 50.27 -23.52 -36.97
N GLU A 461 49.88 -22.48 -36.23
CA GLU A 461 50.07 -21.05 -36.56
C GLU A 461 51.54 -20.69 -36.67
N GLY A 462 52.42 -21.22 -35.81
CA GLY A 462 53.88 -21.03 -35.85
C GLY A 462 54.49 -21.60 -37.13
N LYS A 463 53.98 -22.70 -37.68
CA LYS A 463 54.35 -23.27 -38.96
C LYS A 463 53.89 -22.41 -40.15
N LEU A 464 52.69 -21.80 -40.10
CA LEU A 464 52.23 -20.88 -41.11
C LEU A 464 53.07 -19.61 -41.21
N SER A 465 53.42 -19.04 -40.07
CA SER A 465 54.28 -17.85 -40.01
C SER A 465 55.69 -18.09 -40.56
N SER A 466 56.21 -19.34 -40.49
CA SER A 466 57.50 -19.70 -41.05
C SER A 466 57.42 -19.87 -42.60
N VAL A 467 56.31 -20.37 -43.10
CA VAL A 467 56.04 -20.52 -44.55
C VAL A 467 55.79 -19.19 -45.22
N GLN A 468 55.05 -18.29 -44.57
CA GLN A 468 54.77 -16.94 -45.15
C GLN A 468 56.01 -16.05 -45.16
N LYS A 469 56.95 -16.21 -44.21
CA LYS A 469 58.22 -15.48 -44.23
C LYS A 469 59.12 -15.89 -45.40
N THR A 470 58.90 -17.06 -45.95
CA THR A 470 59.66 -17.57 -47.16
C THR A 470 59.00 -17.12 -48.48
N GLN A 471 57.79 -16.60 -48.51
CA GLN A 471 57.09 -16.18 -49.72
C GLN A 471 56.89 -14.68 -49.92
N SER A 472 57.22 -13.83 -48.91
CA SER A 472 57.06 -12.36 -49.01
C SER A 472 58.38 -11.63 -48.80
N SER A 473 59.17 -11.54 -49.84
CA SER A 473 60.09 -10.40 -50.05
C SER A 473 59.32 -9.36 -50.88
N GLU A 474 58.47 -8.54 -50.27
CA GLU A 474 57.96 -7.23 -50.71
C GLU A 474 56.53 -7.02 -50.17
N GLU A 475 56.49 -6.48 -48.98
CA GLU A 475 55.49 -5.55 -48.38
C GLU A 475 55.44 -5.77 -46.86
N LYS A 476 55.81 -4.75 -46.11
CA LYS A 476 55.77 -4.81 -44.64
C LYS A 476 54.28 -4.85 -44.20
N PRO A 477 53.83 -5.90 -43.49
CA PRO A 477 52.50 -5.87 -42.91
C PRO A 477 52.45 -4.96 -41.70
N LEU A 478 51.38 -4.16 -41.59
CA LEU A 478 51.04 -3.35 -40.45
C LEU A 478 51.04 -4.20 -39.16
N SER A 479 51.69 -3.72 -38.09
CA SER A 479 51.77 -4.47 -36.83
C SER A 479 50.41 -4.67 -36.22
N ILE A 480 50.25 -5.69 -35.37
CA ILE A 480 49.01 -6.01 -34.66
C ILE A 480 48.54 -4.80 -33.82
N ASN A 481 49.47 -4.00 -33.30
CA ASN A 481 49.17 -2.74 -32.58
C ASN A 481 48.59 -1.67 -33.51
N ASP A 482 49.02 -1.60 -34.78
CA ASP A 482 48.44 -0.62 -35.73
C ASP A 482 47.02 -1.00 -36.16
N ARG A 483 46.71 -2.31 -36.18
CA ARG A 483 45.34 -2.82 -36.44
C ARG A 483 44.40 -2.67 -35.23
N LEU A 484 44.93 -2.89 -34.00
CA LEU A 484 44.16 -2.63 -32.77
C LEU A 484 43.88 -1.15 -32.60
N ASN A 485 44.85 -0.27 -32.91
CA ASN A 485 44.67 1.19 -32.85
C ASN A 485 43.66 1.68 -33.92
N ALA A 486 43.59 1.07 -35.09
CA ALA A 486 42.58 1.38 -36.12
C ALA A 486 41.15 0.94 -35.69
N LEU A 487 41.03 -0.18 -34.99
CA LEU A 487 39.75 -0.65 -34.41
C LEU A 487 39.29 0.21 -33.23
N GLU A 488 40.22 0.68 -32.37
CA GLU A 488 39.92 1.61 -31.29
C GLU A 488 39.55 3.00 -31.81
N ALA A 489 40.17 3.45 -32.88
CA ALA A 489 39.85 4.71 -33.56
C ALA A 489 38.43 4.64 -34.19
N GLY A 490 38.05 3.52 -34.79
CA GLY A 490 36.71 3.27 -35.32
C GLY A 490 35.64 3.28 -34.21
N ARG A 491 35.91 2.66 -33.07
CA ARG A 491 35.02 2.69 -31.90
C ARG A 491 34.86 4.09 -31.27
N LYS A 492 35.93 4.91 -31.28
CA LYS A 492 35.85 6.31 -30.81
C LYS A 492 35.04 7.19 -31.75
N LEU A 493 35.07 6.97 -33.07
CA LEU A 493 34.21 7.70 -34.02
C LEU A 493 32.75 7.35 -33.83
N ALA A 494 32.42 6.07 -33.64
CA ALA A 494 31.04 5.61 -33.41
C ALA A 494 30.46 6.12 -32.07
N SER A 495 31.30 6.34 -31.05
CA SER A 495 30.90 6.89 -29.75
C SER A 495 30.72 8.41 -29.73
N VAL A 496 31.31 9.12 -30.72
CA VAL A 496 31.18 10.59 -30.86
C VAL A 496 29.91 10.95 -31.62
N THR A 497 29.53 10.14 -32.63
CA THR A 497 28.27 10.33 -33.36
C THR A 497 27.01 10.00 -32.52
N ALA A 498 27.12 9.12 -31.51
CA ALA A 498 26.03 8.81 -30.62
C ALA A 498 25.82 9.85 -29.48
N LYS A 499 26.71 10.85 -29.31
CA LYS A 499 26.58 11.92 -28.32
C LYS A 499 25.99 13.21 -28.86
N ASP A 500 25.97 13.41 -30.16
CA ASP A 500 25.43 14.63 -30.78
C ASP A 500 23.91 14.56 -31.07
N ASP A 501 23.29 13.38 -30.98
CA ASP A 501 21.84 13.20 -31.15
C ASP A 501 21.02 13.29 -29.85
N ILE A 502 21.66 13.59 -28.69
CA ILE A 502 20.95 13.74 -27.40
C ILE A 502 20.72 15.23 -27.03
N ILE A 503 21.16 16.19 -27.86
CA ILE A 503 20.87 17.61 -27.66
C ILE A 503 20.27 18.19 -28.97
N LYS A 504 19.04 17.86 -29.22
CA LYS A 504 18.10 18.71 -29.99
C LYS A 504 16.67 18.40 -29.58
#